data_d1931be9b1394fa7527691df7dc577e4
#
_entry.id   d1931be9b1394fa7527691df7dc577e4
#
_cell.length_a   1.000
_cell.length_b   1.000
_cell.length_c   1.000
_cell.angle_alpha   90.00
_cell.angle_beta   90.00
_cell.angle_gamma   90.00
#
_symmetry.space_group_name_H-M   'P 1'
#
loop_
_entity.id
_entity.type
_entity.pdbx_description
1 polymer ?
#
loop_
_entity_poly.entity_id
_entity_poly.type
_entity_poly.pdbx_seq_one_letter_code
_entity_poly.pdbx_strand_id
1 'polypeptide(L)'
;MLASFLKGLPREDYYVSDKLTPQCMNASSKTAVADMYEMQLHTMGLDHFDVYWVHNTVDSPRWIGELAAFLEGREDAPVIGVSNHNLAEVKQADAILREHGLRLGAVQNHFSLVNRSSEDSGILDWCHQNDVEFWSYMVLEQGALSGKYDTSHPMPEGSARAQKYNPVLDRLETLNAELAKVAEAHGVGLAQAPVAWAIAKGTRPIVGVTKESHVMDAANASSVALSADEVRELESVADSLGINAVRAWEKKMD
;
A
#
# COMPACT_ATOMS: atom_id res chain seq x y z
N MET A 1 16.17 -0.33 -13.70
CA MET A 1 15.13 -1.29 -14.17
C MET A 1 13.86 -0.56 -14.57
N LEU A 2 13.12 0.13 -13.66
CA LEU A 2 11.88 0.85 -14.04
C LEU A 2 12.08 1.82 -15.19
N ALA A 3 13.10 2.69 -15.13
CA ALA A 3 13.46 3.63 -16.20
C ALA A 3 13.62 2.98 -17.59
N SER A 4 14.15 1.75 -17.64
CA SER A 4 14.32 1.05 -18.93
C SER A 4 12.99 0.51 -19.49
N PHE A 5 12.02 0.21 -18.64
CA PHE A 5 10.67 -0.20 -19.06
C PHE A 5 9.84 0.99 -19.54
N LEU A 6 9.97 2.13 -18.88
CA LEU A 6 9.22 3.34 -19.23
C LEU A 6 9.77 4.05 -20.47
N LYS A 7 11.01 3.74 -20.85
CA LYS A 7 11.65 4.38 -22.00
C LYS A 7 10.89 4.13 -23.29
N GLY A 8 10.38 5.21 -23.88
CA GLY A 8 9.66 5.19 -25.17
C GLY A 8 8.14 5.02 -25.02
N LEU A 9 7.61 4.91 -23.80
CA LEU A 9 6.19 5.05 -23.56
C LEU A 9 5.83 6.54 -23.43
N PRO A 10 4.67 7.00 -23.96
CA PRO A 10 4.17 8.34 -23.71
C PRO A 10 3.99 8.57 -22.21
N ARG A 11 4.39 9.75 -21.69
CA ARG A 11 4.33 10.04 -20.25
C ARG A 11 2.91 9.97 -19.68
N GLU A 12 1.94 10.30 -20.49
CA GLU A 12 0.50 10.29 -20.17
C GLU A 12 -0.11 8.88 -20.01
N ASP A 13 0.61 7.84 -20.47
CA ASP A 13 0.09 6.46 -20.44
C ASP A 13 0.34 5.74 -19.10
N TYR A 14 1.09 6.36 -18.18
CA TYR A 14 1.40 5.74 -16.90
C TYR A 14 1.54 6.74 -15.77
N TYR A 15 1.28 6.28 -14.55
CA TYR A 15 1.52 7.01 -13.31
C TYR A 15 2.75 6.46 -12.61
N VAL A 16 3.62 7.35 -12.11
CA VAL A 16 4.80 6.95 -11.32
C VAL A 16 4.70 7.54 -9.93
N SER A 17 4.85 6.67 -8.94
CA SER A 17 5.03 7.10 -7.56
C SER A 17 6.39 6.67 -7.03
N ASP A 18 7.05 7.55 -6.27
CA ASP A 18 8.30 7.25 -5.57
C ASP A 18 8.26 7.75 -4.13
N LYS A 19 9.25 7.39 -3.33
CA LYS A 19 9.25 7.65 -1.89
C LYS A 19 10.54 8.32 -1.43
N LEU A 20 10.37 9.35 -0.63
CA LEU A 20 11.40 9.83 0.28
C LEU A 20 11.52 8.83 1.42
N THR A 21 12.68 8.19 1.56
CA THR A 21 12.95 7.25 2.65
C THR A 21 13.82 7.93 3.71
N PRO A 22 13.27 8.30 4.88
CA PRO A 22 13.98 9.05 5.92
C PRO A 22 15.35 8.50 6.29
N GLN A 23 15.51 7.18 6.35
CA GLN A 23 16.79 6.55 6.71
C GLN A 23 17.89 6.72 5.63
N CYS A 24 17.52 7.09 4.41
CA CYS A 24 18.45 7.36 3.31
C CYS A 24 18.78 8.84 3.18
N MET A 25 18.16 9.71 3.99
CA MET A 25 18.35 11.15 3.92
C MET A 25 19.63 11.60 4.60
N ASN A 26 20.31 12.56 4.00
CA ASN A 26 21.39 13.29 4.69
C ASN A 26 20.80 14.33 5.63
N ALA A 27 20.56 13.95 6.88
CA ALA A 27 19.96 14.82 7.89
C ALA A 27 20.74 16.12 8.18
N SER A 28 22.01 16.23 7.74
CA SER A 28 22.84 17.44 7.88
C SER A 28 22.71 18.39 6.69
N SER A 29 22.11 17.96 5.57
CA SER A 29 21.88 18.80 4.39
C SER A 29 20.65 19.69 4.61
N LYS A 30 20.73 20.93 4.15
CA LYS A 30 19.57 21.84 4.10
C LYS A 30 18.72 21.65 2.85
N THR A 31 19.19 20.84 1.90
CA THR A 31 18.55 20.56 0.61
C THR A 31 18.25 19.06 0.45
N ALA A 32 18.27 18.31 1.57
CA ALA A 32 18.18 16.86 1.54
C ALA A 32 16.96 16.33 0.75
N VAL A 33 15.80 16.96 0.92
CA VAL A 33 14.57 16.58 0.22
C VAL A 33 14.66 16.89 -1.27
N ALA A 34 15.08 18.11 -1.63
CA ALA A 34 15.25 18.52 -3.02
C ALA A 34 16.29 17.62 -3.72
N ASP A 35 17.46 17.40 -3.09
CA ASP A 35 18.52 16.55 -3.63
C ASP A 35 18.03 15.12 -3.91
N MET A 36 17.24 14.53 -3.00
CA MET A 36 16.66 13.19 -3.16
C MET A 36 15.64 13.17 -4.30
N TYR A 37 14.71 14.11 -4.30
CA TYR A 37 13.65 14.23 -5.31
C TYR A 37 14.22 14.37 -6.72
N GLU A 38 15.15 15.30 -6.91
CA GLU A 38 15.80 15.55 -8.19
C GLU A 38 16.68 14.39 -8.65
N MET A 39 17.42 13.75 -7.72
CA MET A 39 18.20 12.56 -8.00
C MET A 39 17.34 11.40 -8.48
N GLN A 40 16.17 11.19 -7.88
CA GLN A 40 15.22 10.14 -8.27
C GLN A 40 14.63 10.43 -9.67
N LEU A 41 14.19 11.67 -9.94
CA LEU A 41 13.72 12.07 -11.28
C LEU A 41 14.81 11.83 -12.34
N HIS A 42 16.03 12.31 -12.07
CA HIS A 42 17.15 12.12 -12.98
C HIS A 42 17.46 10.64 -13.25
N THR A 43 17.46 9.81 -12.18
CA THR A 43 17.73 8.36 -12.29
C THR A 43 16.67 7.64 -13.12
N MET A 44 15.43 8.09 -13.07
CA MET A 44 14.33 7.50 -13.83
C MET A 44 14.13 8.14 -15.19
N GLY A 45 14.76 9.29 -15.46
CA GLY A 45 14.58 10.04 -16.70
C GLY A 45 13.19 10.66 -16.81
N LEU A 46 12.62 11.09 -15.68
CA LEU A 46 11.30 11.71 -15.58
C LEU A 46 11.43 13.20 -15.29
N ASP A 47 10.41 13.95 -15.64
CA ASP A 47 10.26 15.37 -15.35
C ASP A 47 9.43 15.64 -14.07
N HIS A 48 8.52 14.72 -13.70
CA HIS A 48 7.73 14.79 -12.49
C HIS A 48 7.31 13.40 -12.00
N PHE A 49 6.91 13.31 -10.72
CA PHE A 49 6.15 12.20 -10.15
C PHE A 49 4.67 12.55 -10.11
N ASP A 50 3.80 11.53 -10.24
CA ASP A 50 2.36 11.72 -10.03
C ASP A 50 2.00 11.69 -8.54
N VAL A 51 2.69 10.84 -7.77
CA VAL A 51 2.54 10.74 -6.31
C VAL A 51 3.92 10.64 -5.67
N TYR A 52 4.16 11.41 -4.61
CA TYR A 52 5.40 11.33 -3.85
C TYR A 52 5.15 11.12 -2.37
N TRP A 53 5.81 10.13 -1.78
CA TRP A 53 5.51 9.65 -0.45
C TRP A 53 6.61 9.97 0.56
N VAL A 54 6.23 10.29 1.80
CA VAL A 54 7.11 10.12 2.96
C VAL A 54 6.92 8.69 3.48
N HIS A 55 7.96 7.85 3.36
CA HIS A 55 7.89 6.39 3.43
C HIS A 55 7.53 5.83 4.81
N ASN A 56 7.91 6.53 5.87
CA ASN A 56 7.68 6.09 7.25
C ASN A 56 7.76 7.28 8.22
N THR A 57 7.55 7.00 9.51
CA THR A 57 7.39 8.00 10.56
C THR A 57 8.67 8.52 11.19
N VAL A 58 9.85 8.05 10.74
CA VAL A 58 11.13 8.50 11.29
C VAL A 58 11.34 9.98 10.97
N ASP A 59 11.26 10.84 12.00
CA ASP A 59 11.36 12.29 11.88
C ASP A 59 10.41 12.88 10.79
N SER A 60 9.26 12.23 10.59
CA SER A 60 8.36 12.55 9.47
C SER A 60 7.84 13.99 9.48
N PRO A 61 7.54 14.63 10.64
CA PRO A 61 7.11 16.04 10.63
C PRO A 61 8.14 16.97 9.98
N ARG A 62 9.43 16.74 10.24
CA ARG A 62 10.53 17.49 9.60
C ARG A 62 10.54 17.27 8.08
N TRP A 63 10.54 16.00 7.66
CA TRP A 63 10.63 15.67 6.23
C TRP A 63 9.41 16.12 5.44
N ILE A 64 8.22 16.08 6.06
CA ILE A 64 6.99 16.61 5.47
C ILE A 64 7.09 18.15 5.33
N GLY A 65 7.60 18.84 6.36
CA GLY A 65 7.78 20.30 6.30
C GLY A 65 8.81 20.72 5.24
N GLU A 66 9.95 20.03 5.16
CA GLU A 66 10.96 20.28 4.12
C GLU A 66 10.41 19.98 2.70
N LEU A 67 9.62 18.90 2.53
CA LEU A 67 8.96 18.58 1.28
C LEU A 67 7.91 19.63 0.91
N ALA A 68 7.11 20.06 1.86
CA ALA A 68 6.11 21.10 1.66
C ALA A 68 6.75 22.41 1.21
N ALA A 69 7.80 22.86 1.90
CA ALA A 69 8.54 24.06 1.53
C ALA A 69 9.20 23.96 0.14
N PHE A 70 9.68 22.78 -0.24
CA PHE A 70 10.27 22.52 -1.56
C PHE A 70 9.23 22.57 -2.68
N LEU A 71 8.00 22.08 -2.41
CA LEU A 71 6.92 21.98 -3.39
C LEU A 71 5.99 23.22 -3.41
N GLU A 72 6.12 24.12 -2.44
CA GLU A 72 5.28 25.32 -2.35
C GLU A 72 5.33 26.15 -3.64
N GLY A 73 4.16 26.42 -4.21
CA GLY A 73 4.03 27.22 -5.44
C GLY A 73 4.47 26.55 -6.74
N ARG A 74 4.86 25.28 -6.71
CA ARG A 74 5.20 24.53 -7.93
C ARG A 74 3.94 24.06 -8.65
N GLU A 75 3.85 24.32 -9.95
CA GLU A 75 2.75 23.84 -10.79
C GLU A 75 2.80 22.33 -11.06
N ASP A 76 4.01 21.74 -11.00
CA ASP A 76 4.28 20.33 -11.21
C ASP A 76 4.34 19.51 -9.91
N ALA A 77 3.83 20.05 -8.80
CA ALA A 77 3.82 19.36 -7.53
C ALA A 77 3.00 18.06 -7.60
N PRO A 78 3.59 16.91 -7.19
CA PRO A 78 2.87 15.64 -7.17
C PRO A 78 1.79 15.62 -6.10
N VAL A 79 0.89 14.65 -6.16
CA VAL A 79 0.08 14.27 -5.01
C VAL A 79 1.01 13.85 -3.88
N ILE A 80 0.89 14.49 -2.71
CA ILE A 80 1.74 14.19 -1.55
C ILE A 80 1.05 13.12 -0.70
N GLY A 81 1.80 12.07 -0.38
CA GLY A 81 1.33 10.97 0.45
C GLY A 81 2.25 10.66 1.62
N VAL A 82 1.69 10.00 2.62
CA VAL A 82 2.43 9.44 3.76
C VAL A 82 2.20 7.92 3.85
N SER A 83 3.21 7.19 4.33
CA SER A 83 3.12 5.74 4.46
C SER A 83 3.51 5.29 5.87
N ASN A 84 2.80 4.30 6.41
CA ASN A 84 3.01 3.76 7.76
C ASN A 84 2.74 4.77 8.90
N HIS A 85 1.81 5.70 8.68
CA HIS A 85 1.40 6.72 9.65
C HIS A 85 0.10 6.30 10.34
N ASN A 86 0.01 6.49 11.66
CA ASN A 86 -1.23 6.34 12.41
C ASN A 86 -2.13 7.58 12.24
N LEU A 87 -3.35 7.54 12.78
CA LEU A 87 -4.33 8.61 12.57
C LEU A 87 -3.85 10.00 13.04
N ALA A 88 -3.15 10.05 14.17
CA ALA A 88 -2.63 11.32 14.69
C ALA A 88 -1.54 11.90 13.78
N GLU A 89 -0.65 11.04 13.29
CA GLU A 89 0.42 11.41 12.37
C GLU A 89 -0.10 11.78 10.98
N VAL A 90 -1.14 11.11 10.48
CA VAL A 90 -1.85 11.47 9.24
C VAL A 90 -2.43 12.89 9.34
N LYS A 91 -3.13 13.18 10.45
CA LYS A 91 -3.69 14.52 10.71
C LYS A 91 -2.59 15.59 10.85
N GLN A 92 -1.49 15.24 11.51
CA GLN A 92 -0.33 16.15 11.64
C GLN A 92 0.31 16.42 10.28
N ALA A 93 0.45 15.41 9.43
CA ALA A 93 0.97 15.56 8.08
C ALA A 93 0.13 16.53 7.24
N ASP A 94 -1.19 16.36 7.25
CA ASP A 94 -2.10 17.27 6.53
C ASP A 94 -2.04 18.70 7.08
N ALA A 95 -1.94 18.87 8.40
CA ALA A 95 -1.79 20.18 9.01
C ALA A 95 -0.50 20.89 8.56
N ILE A 96 0.65 20.19 8.55
CA ILE A 96 1.93 20.76 8.09
C ILE A 96 1.83 21.17 6.61
N LEU A 97 1.25 20.32 5.76
CA LEU A 97 1.10 20.60 4.33
C LEU A 97 0.22 21.86 4.10
N ARG A 98 -0.86 22.02 4.87
CA ARG A 98 -1.76 23.18 4.77
C ARG A 98 -1.07 24.49 5.12
N GLU A 99 -0.07 24.52 5.98
CA GLU A 99 0.73 25.72 6.27
C GLU A 99 1.46 26.25 5.02
N HIS A 100 1.70 25.39 4.02
CA HIS A 100 2.32 25.71 2.74
C HIS A 100 1.33 25.79 1.56
N GLY A 101 0.01 25.85 1.83
CA GLY A 101 -1.02 25.86 0.79
C GLY A 101 -1.19 24.54 0.04
N LEU A 102 -0.60 23.45 0.56
CA LEU A 102 -0.71 22.09 0.04
C LEU A 102 -1.71 21.27 0.87
N ARG A 103 -1.98 20.04 0.44
CA ARG A 103 -2.82 19.11 1.20
C ARG A 103 -2.28 17.67 1.11
N LEU A 104 -2.59 16.86 2.10
CA LEU A 104 -2.38 15.44 1.99
C LEU A 104 -3.35 14.86 0.95
N GLY A 105 -2.85 14.12 -0.02
CA GLY A 105 -3.65 13.51 -1.07
C GLY A 105 -3.77 11.99 -0.94
N ALA A 106 -2.83 11.34 -0.23
CA ALA A 106 -2.87 9.90 -0.10
C ALA A 106 -2.24 9.38 1.20
N VAL A 107 -2.75 8.24 1.71
CA VAL A 107 -2.18 7.47 2.81
C VAL A 107 -1.90 6.05 2.33
N GLN A 108 -0.72 5.51 2.61
CA GLN A 108 -0.34 4.15 2.23
C GLN A 108 0.04 3.32 3.44
N ASN A 109 -0.83 2.42 3.88
CA ASN A 109 -0.59 1.55 5.02
C ASN A 109 -0.80 0.07 4.68
N HIS A 110 -0.26 -0.80 5.53
CA HIS A 110 -0.55 -2.23 5.48
C HIS A 110 -2.05 -2.45 5.72
N PHE A 111 -2.72 -3.05 4.74
CA PHE A 111 -4.14 -3.35 4.83
C PHE A 111 -4.48 -4.62 4.04
N SER A 112 -5.01 -5.61 4.75
CA SER A 112 -5.40 -6.91 4.22
C SER A 112 -6.52 -7.52 5.07
N LEU A 113 -7.09 -8.64 4.63
CA LEU A 113 -8.09 -9.38 5.43
C LEU A 113 -7.61 -9.76 6.83
N VAL A 114 -6.31 -9.94 7.03
CA VAL A 114 -5.73 -10.32 8.32
C VAL A 114 -5.00 -9.17 9.03
N ASN A 115 -5.09 -7.97 8.48
CA ASN A 115 -4.61 -6.73 9.13
C ASN A 115 -5.49 -5.55 8.72
N ARG A 116 -6.50 -5.25 9.52
CA ARG A 116 -7.42 -4.12 9.30
C ARG A 116 -7.20 -2.96 10.28
N SER A 117 -6.01 -2.86 10.88
CA SER A 117 -5.71 -1.84 11.90
C SER A 117 -5.95 -0.41 11.44
N SER A 118 -5.78 -0.10 10.15
CA SER A 118 -6.09 1.24 9.59
C SER A 118 -7.59 1.54 9.50
N GLU A 119 -8.44 0.52 9.40
CA GLU A 119 -9.90 0.66 9.53
C GLU A 119 -10.29 0.82 11.00
N ASP A 120 -9.83 -0.10 11.85
CA ASP A 120 -10.14 -0.12 13.28
C ASP A 120 -9.75 1.17 13.99
N SER A 121 -8.65 1.81 13.58
CA SER A 121 -8.17 3.10 14.12
C SER A 121 -8.83 4.33 13.50
N GLY A 122 -9.73 4.16 12.52
CA GLY A 122 -10.45 5.25 11.86
C GLY A 122 -9.64 6.01 10.81
N ILE A 123 -8.48 5.50 10.38
CA ILE A 123 -7.68 6.14 9.31
C ILE A 123 -8.44 6.08 7.98
N LEU A 124 -9.04 4.93 7.66
CA LEU A 124 -9.79 4.75 6.43
C LEU A 124 -10.98 5.72 6.36
N ASP A 125 -11.75 5.82 7.45
CA ASP A 125 -12.85 6.77 7.55
C ASP A 125 -12.39 8.22 7.42
N TRP A 126 -11.27 8.58 8.07
CA TRP A 126 -10.71 9.92 7.96
C TRP A 126 -10.30 10.24 6.50
N CYS A 127 -9.68 9.29 5.81
CA CYS A 127 -9.32 9.44 4.41
C CYS A 127 -10.55 9.73 3.54
N HIS A 128 -11.62 8.94 3.68
CA HIS A 128 -12.87 9.14 2.94
C HIS A 128 -13.51 10.51 3.23
N GLN A 129 -13.53 10.94 4.51
CA GLN A 129 -14.12 12.22 4.92
C GLN A 129 -13.35 13.44 4.42
N ASN A 130 -12.06 13.30 4.11
CA ASN A 130 -11.16 14.39 3.72
C ASN A 130 -10.73 14.34 2.25
N ASP A 131 -11.33 13.46 1.44
CA ASP A 131 -10.96 13.28 0.02
C ASP A 131 -9.47 12.94 -0.13
N VAL A 132 -8.99 12.01 0.71
CA VAL A 132 -7.64 11.46 0.70
C VAL A 132 -7.71 10.01 0.25
N GLU A 133 -6.91 9.63 -0.72
CA GLU A 133 -6.88 8.24 -1.19
C GLU A 133 -6.19 7.33 -0.15
N PHE A 134 -6.77 6.16 0.09
CA PHE A 134 -6.10 5.14 0.89
C PHE A 134 -5.53 4.04 0.00
N TRP A 135 -4.21 3.88 0.01
CA TRP A 135 -3.50 2.87 -0.77
C TRP A 135 -3.10 1.71 0.14
N SER A 136 -3.63 0.53 -0.16
CA SER A 136 -3.39 -0.69 0.62
C SER A 136 -2.20 -1.48 0.06
N TYR A 137 -1.13 -1.62 0.85
CA TYR A 137 -0.08 -2.57 0.50
C TYR A 137 -0.26 -3.87 1.28
N MET A 138 0.42 -4.94 0.86
CA MET A 138 0.35 -6.27 1.47
C MET A 138 -1.00 -6.98 1.37
N VAL A 139 -1.85 -6.60 0.45
CA VAL A 139 -3.19 -7.19 0.25
C VAL A 139 -3.16 -8.71 0.11
N LEU A 140 -2.10 -9.26 -0.51
CA LEU A 140 -1.88 -10.71 -0.68
C LEU A 140 -1.01 -11.34 0.43
N GLU A 141 -0.60 -10.59 1.46
CA GLU A 141 0.27 -11.06 2.54
C GLU A 141 1.49 -11.85 2.02
N GLN A 142 2.20 -11.27 1.03
CA GLN A 142 3.35 -11.89 0.35
C GLN A 142 3.03 -13.25 -0.29
N GLY A 143 1.79 -13.45 -0.66
CA GLY A 143 1.29 -14.67 -1.28
C GLY A 143 0.62 -15.65 -0.32
N ALA A 144 0.53 -15.34 0.97
CA ALA A 144 -0.19 -16.17 1.95
C ALA A 144 -1.70 -16.24 1.65
N LEU A 145 -2.26 -15.18 1.04
CA LEU A 145 -3.65 -15.10 0.61
C LEU A 145 -3.83 -15.34 -0.91
N SER A 146 -2.96 -16.14 -1.52
CA SER A 146 -3.05 -16.46 -2.95
C SER A 146 -3.42 -17.90 -3.26
N GLY A 147 -3.62 -18.73 -2.23
CA GLY A 147 -3.83 -20.17 -2.39
C GLY A 147 -2.60 -20.96 -2.85
N LYS A 148 -1.43 -20.31 -2.98
CA LYS A 148 -0.21 -20.96 -3.46
C LYS A 148 0.48 -21.79 -2.38
N TYR A 149 0.30 -21.43 -1.12
CA TYR A 149 0.97 -22.03 0.02
C TYR A 149 -0.06 -22.61 0.99
N ASP A 150 0.22 -23.82 1.46
CA ASP A 150 -0.57 -24.58 2.41
C ASP A 150 0.36 -25.38 3.34
N THR A 151 -0.20 -26.17 4.25
CA THR A 151 0.57 -27.00 5.18
C THR A 151 1.39 -28.11 4.48
N SER A 152 0.94 -28.54 3.29
CA SER A 152 1.66 -29.53 2.45
C SER A 152 2.73 -28.89 1.56
N HIS A 153 2.54 -27.61 1.21
CA HIS A 153 3.42 -26.82 0.36
C HIS A 153 3.74 -25.47 1.03
N PRO A 154 4.54 -25.48 2.12
CA PRO A 154 4.83 -24.26 2.87
C PRO A 154 5.72 -23.29 2.07
N MET A 155 5.78 -22.06 2.54
CA MET A 155 6.72 -21.07 2.00
C MET A 155 8.16 -21.53 2.19
N PRO A 156 9.07 -21.23 1.24
CA PRO A 156 10.48 -21.63 1.32
C PRO A 156 11.13 -21.21 2.63
N GLU A 157 11.75 -22.14 3.32
CA GLU A 157 12.45 -21.92 4.58
C GLU A 157 13.54 -20.84 4.45
N GLY A 158 13.89 -20.22 5.57
CA GLY A 158 14.89 -19.15 5.64
C GLY A 158 14.41 -17.77 5.17
N SER A 159 13.22 -17.67 4.60
CA SER A 159 12.64 -16.37 4.23
C SER A 159 11.86 -15.74 5.39
N ALA A 160 11.87 -14.39 5.48
CA ALA A 160 11.09 -13.67 6.49
C ALA A 160 9.57 -13.97 6.39
N ARG A 161 9.06 -14.20 5.17
CA ARG A 161 7.67 -14.59 4.95
C ARG A 161 7.36 -15.99 5.49
N ALA A 162 8.28 -16.95 5.34
CA ALA A 162 8.13 -18.29 5.90
C ALA A 162 8.10 -18.25 7.43
N GLN A 163 8.98 -17.45 8.05
CA GLN A 163 8.98 -17.26 9.51
C GLN A 163 7.66 -16.69 10.01
N LYS A 164 7.04 -15.81 9.24
CA LYS A 164 5.78 -15.14 9.60
C LYS A 164 4.55 -16.03 9.37
N TYR A 165 4.45 -16.66 8.21
CA TYR A 165 3.21 -17.31 7.77
C TYR A 165 3.19 -18.83 7.91
N ASN A 166 4.33 -19.54 7.83
CA ASN A 166 4.33 -21.00 7.98
C ASN A 166 3.74 -21.47 9.32
N PRO A 167 3.96 -20.80 10.46
CA PRO A 167 3.35 -21.18 11.73
C PRO A 167 1.82 -21.05 11.78
N VAL A 168 1.19 -20.40 10.80
CA VAL A 168 -0.26 -20.14 10.77
C VAL A 168 -0.91 -20.61 9.46
N LEU A 169 -0.22 -21.42 8.66
CA LEU A 169 -0.74 -21.91 7.38
C LEU A 169 -2.03 -22.69 7.53
N ASP A 170 -2.17 -23.51 8.58
CA ASP A 170 -3.39 -24.25 8.90
C ASP A 170 -4.63 -23.32 9.00
N ARG A 171 -4.46 -22.16 9.63
CA ARG A 171 -5.50 -21.15 9.75
C ARG A 171 -5.71 -20.41 8.42
N LEU A 172 -4.64 -20.08 7.72
CA LEU A 172 -4.71 -19.43 6.40
C LEU A 172 -5.39 -20.30 5.34
N GLU A 173 -5.26 -21.63 5.41
CA GLU A 173 -6.00 -22.54 4.55
C GLU A 173 -7.52 -22.38 4.69
N THR A 174 -8.01 -22.16 5.92
CA THR A 174 -9.45 -21.89 6.16
C THR A 174 -9.90 -20.61 5.45
N LEU A 175 -9.13 -19.53 5.55
CA LEU A 175 -9.43 -18.27 4.86
C LEU A 175 -9.28 -18.42 3.34
N ASN A 176 -8.25 -19.12 2.87
CA ASN A 176 -8.05 -19.35 1.45
C ASN A 176 -9.16 -20.22 0.84
N ALA A 177 -9.73 -21.16 1.60
CA ALA A 177 -10.88 -21.92 1.16
C ALA A 177 -12.13 -21.05 0.96
N GLU A 178 -12.34 -20.05 1.82
CA GLU A 178 -13.43 -19.08 1.67
C GLU A 178 -13.18 -18.13 0.49
N LEU A 179 -11.95 -17.62 0.36
CA LEU A 179 -11.53 -16.82 -0.80
C LEU A 179 -11.72 -17.59 -2.12
N ALA A 180 -11.46 -18.91 -2.12
CA ALA A 180 -11.67 -19.74 -3.30
C ALA A 180 -13.15 -19.83 -3.71
N LYS A 181 -14.09 -19.95 -2.76
CA LYS A 181 -15.53 -19.95 -3.05
C LYS A 181 -15.98 -18.63 -3.69
N VAL A 182 -15.53 -17.51 -3.10
CA VAL A 182 -15.81 -16.18 -3.65
C VAL A 182 -15.23 -16.03 -5.05
N ALA A 183 -13.98 -16.42 -5.24
CA ALA A 183 -13.32 -16.38 -6.54
C ALA A 183 -14.04 -17.21 -7.59
N GLU A 184 -14.48 -18.44 -7.24
CA GLU A 184 -15.26 -19.32 -8.13
C GLU A 184 -16.61 -18.69 -8.51
N ALA A 185 -17.32 -18.10 -7.54
CA ALA A 185 -18.60 -17.44 -7.78
C ALA A 185 -18.49 -16.28 -8.78
N HIS A 186 -17.34 -15.60 -8.80
CA HIS A 186 -17.05 -14.49 -9.72
C HIS A 186 -16.24 -14.91 -10.96
N GLY A 187 -15.91 -16.18 -11.12
CA GLY A 187 -15.16 -16.70 -12.29
C GLY A 187 -13.74 -16.21 -12.39
N VAL A 188 -13.08 -15.93 -11.25
CA VAL A 188 -11.71 -15.40 -11.17
C VAL A 188 -10.78 -16.33 -10.37
N GLY A 189 -9.48 -16.09 -10.42
CA GLY A 189 -8.49 -16.81 -9.60
C GLY A 189 -8.52 -16.37 -8.14
N LEU A 190 -8.16 -17.27 -7.21
CA LEU A 190 -8.20 -17.01 -5.77
C LEU A 190 -7.47 -15.71 -5.39
N ALA A 191 -6.28 -15.46 -5.94
CA ALA A 191 -5.49 -14.27 -5.61
C ALA A 191 -6.19 -12.95 -5.99
N GLN A 192 -7.22 -12.98 -6.83
CA GLN A 192 -7.99 -11.78 -7.20
C GLN A 192 -9.03 -11.43 -6.14
N ALA A 193 -9.55 -12.40 -5.37
CA ALA A 193 -10.56 -12.15 -4.35
C ALA A 193 -10.08 -11.21 -3.22
N PRO A 194 -8.90 -11.37 -2.60
CA PRO A 194 -8.42 -10.40 -1.60
C PRO A 194 -8.11 -9.01 -2.20
N VAL A 195 -7.75 -8.92 -3.50
CA VAL A 195 -7.60 -7.63 -4.19
C VAL A 195 -8.96 -6.97 -4.38
N ALA A 196 -9.96 -7.73 -4.85
CA ALA A 196 -11.35 -7.24 -4.99
C ALA A 196 -11.94 -6.83 -3.64
N TRP A 197 -11.66 -7.57 -2.55
CA TRP A 197 -12.05 -7.18 -1.21
C TRP A 197 -11.46 -5.82 -0.81
N ALA A 198 -10.16 -5.61 -1.02
CA ALA A 198 -9.53 -4.33 -0.70
C ALA A 198 -10.13 -3.16 -1.51
N ILE A 199 -10.50 -3.40 -2.78
CA ILE A 199 -11.21 -2.43 -3.61
C ILE A 199 -12.63 -2.16 -3.05
N ALA A 200 -13.36 -3.20 -2.65
CA ALA A 200 -14.68 -3.06 -2.04
C ALA A 200 -14.65 -2.27 -0.71
N LYS A 201 -13.52 -2.28 0.00
CA LYS A 201 -13.26 -1.42 1.17
C LYS A 201 -12.94 0.05 0.80
N GLY A 202 -12.98 0.43 -0.47
CA GLY A 202 -12.70 1.79 -0.93
C GLY A 202 -11.21 2.13 -0.99
N THR A 203 -10.32 1.11 -1.05
CA THR A 203 -8.87 1.34 -1.11
C THR A 203 -8.32 1.16 -2.52
N ARG A 204 -7.09 1.66 -2.76
CA ARG A 204 -6.27 1.35 -3.94
C ARG A 204 -5.23 0.28 -3.61
N PRO A 205 -5.42 -0.98 -4.01
CA PRO A 205 -4.46 -2.03 -3.74
C PRO A 205 -3.16 -1.84 -4.52
N ILE A 206 -2.02 -2.03 -3.84
CA ILE A 206 -0.71 -2.13 -4.47
C ILE A 206 -0.33 -3.61 -4.54
N VAL A 207 -0.27 -4.13 -5.76
CA VAL A 207 0.00 -5.54 -6.00
C VAL A 207 1.39 -5.72 -6.60
N GLY A 208 2.23 -6.52 -5.93
CA GLY A 208 3.53 -6.91 -6.46
C GLY A 208 3.39 -7.90 -7.61
N VAL A 209 3.94 -7.57 -8.78
CA VAL A 209 3.88 -8.39 -9.98
C VAL A 209 5.27 -8.83 -10.41
N THR A 210 5.42 -10.11 -10.78
CA THR A 210 6.68 -10.70 -11.27
C THR A 210 6.50 -11.44 -12.60
N LYS A 211 5.27 -11.50 -13.10
CA LYS A 211 4.89 -12.14 -14.36
C LYS A 211 3.79 -11.33 -15.02
N GLU A 212 3.67 -11.41 -16.34
CA GLU A 212 2.60 -10.78 -17.10
C GLU A 212 1.20 -11.22 -16.62
N SER A 213 1.03 -12.52 -16.34
CA SER A 213 -0.25 -13.03 -15.79
C SER A 213 -0.66 -12.34 -14.49
N HIS A 214 0.29 -11.97 -13.62
CA HIS A 214 -0.03 -11.26 -12.37
C HIS A 214 -0.56 -9.82 -12.64
N VAL A 215 -0.11 -9.19 -13.72
CA VAL A 215 -0.62 -7.87 -14.13
C VAL A 215 -2.07 -8.01 -14.59
N MET A 216 -2.34 -9.02 -15.45
CA MET A 216 -3.70 -9.30 -15.93
C MET A 216 -4.63 -9.70 -14.80
N ASP A 217 -4.18 -10.54 -13.86
CA ASP A 217 -4.95 -10.94 -12.70
C ASP A 217 -5.30 -9.74 -11.81
N ALA A 218 -4.34 -8.85 -11.55
CA ALA A 218 -4.56 -7.64 -10.77
C ALA A 218 -5.54 -6.67 -11.47
N ALA A 219 -5.41 -6.51 -12.79
CA ALA A 219 -6.32 -5.70 -13.59
C ALA A 219 -7.75 -6.29 -13.57
N ASN A 220 -7.88 -7.60 -13.77
CA ASN A 220 -9.19 -8.27 -13.75
C ASN A 220 -9.88 -8.18 -12.38
N ALA A 221 -9.11 -8.19 -11.28
CA ALA A 221 -9.66 -8.03 -9.94
C ALA A 221 -10.43 -6.71 -9.77
N SER A 222 -10.08 -5.65 -10.52
CA SER A 222 -10.80 -4.36 -10.50
C SER A 222 -12.22 -4.44 -11.05
N SER A 223 -12.55 -5.46 -11.81
CA SER A 223 -13.88 -5.71 -12.37
C SER A 223 -14.76 -6.60 -11.50
N VAL A 224 -14.22 -7.13 -10.41
CA VAL A 224 -14.95 -8.00 -9.47
C VAL A 224 -15.67 -7.14 -8.44
N ALA A 225 -17.00 -7.12 -8.49
CA ALA A 225 -17.83 -6.40 -7.54
C ALA A 225 -18.32 -7.35 -6.44
N LEU A 226 -17.66 -7.37 -5.29
CA LEU A 226 -18.12 -8.15 -4.14
C LEU A 226 -19.36 -7.52 -3.52
N SER A 227 -20.32 -8.36 -3.14
CA SER A 227 -21.46 -7.95 -2.33
C SER A 227 -21.04 -7.63 -0.89
N ALA A 228 -21.86 -6.85 -0.19
CA ALA A 228 -21.61 -6.55 1.22
C ALA A 228 -21.66 -7.82 2.10
N ASP A 229 -22.38 -8.87 1.69
CA ASP A 229 -22.43 -10.14 2.40
C ASP A 229 -21.11 -10.91 2.25
N GLU A 230 -20.58 -11.02 1.04
CA GLU A 230 -19.28 -11.64 0.78
C GLU A 230 -18.14 -10.94 1.53
N VAL A 231 -18.14 -9.60 1.54
CA VAL A 231 -17.15 -8.82 2.32
C VAL A 231 -17.25 -9.17 3.81
N ARG A 232 -18.46 -9.16 4.38
CA ARG A 232 -18.67 -9.50 5.81
C ARG A 232 -18.29 -10.93 6.15
N GLU A 233 -18.58 -11.89 5.27
CA GLU A 233 -18.24 -13.30 5.48
C GLU A 233 -16.73 -13.51 5.48
N LEU A 234 -16.01 -12.96 4.51
CA LEU A 234 -14.54 -13.00 4.46
C LEU A 234 -13.90 -12.38 5.71
N GLU A 235 -14.41 -11.22 6.16
CA GLU A 235 -13.92 -10.55 7.37
C GLU A 235 -14.21 -11.36 8.63
N SER A 236 -15.41 -11.93 8.75
CA SER A 236 -15.81 -12.78 9.87
C SER A 236 -14.92 -14.03 9.99
N VAL A 237 -14.62 -14.67 8.86
CA VAL A 237 -13.70 -15.80 8.84
C VAL A 237 -12.30 -15.34 9.25
N ALA A 238 -11.77 -14.27 8.66
CA ALA A 238 -10.45 -13.75 8.99
C ALA A 238 -10.32 -13.42 10.49
N ASP A 239 -11.32 -12.80 11.10
CA ASP A 239 -11.36 -12.45 12.52
C ASP A 239 -11.35 -13.71 13.43
N SER A 240 -12.10 -14.75 13.03
CA SER A 240 -12.16 -15.99 13.79
C SER A 240 -10.81 -16.72 13.91
N LEU A 241 -9.89 -16.45 12.97
CA LEU A 241 -8.58 -17.11 12.91
C LEU A 241 -7.55 -16.54 13.88
N GLY A 242 -7.74 -15.30 14.38
CA GLY A 242 -6.83 -14.65 15.31
C GLY A 242 -5.39 -14.53 14.78
N ILE A 243 -5.23 -14.31 13.47
CA ILE A 243 -3.92 -14.15 12.84
C ILE A 243 -3.42 -12.72 13.08
N ASN A 244 -2.20 -12.59 13.60
CA ASN A 244 -1.52 -11.29 13.68
C ASN A 244 -0.55 -11.15 12.49
N ALA A 245 -0.91 -10.35 11.50
CA ALA A 245 -0.10 -10.08 10.32
C ALA A 245 0.88 -8.90 10.50
N VAL A 246 0.76 -8.10 11.57
CA VAL A 246 1.67 -6.98 11.87
C VAL A 246 3.11 -7.49 11.99
N ARG A 247 4.04 -6.85 11.30
CA ARG A 247 5.46 -7.23 11.28
C ARG A 247 6.24 -6.56 12.40
N ALA A 248 7.42 -7.10 12.71
CA ALA A 248 8.27 -6.57 13.76
C ALA A 248 8.70 -5.10 13.57
N TRP A 249 8.72 -4.63 12.32
CA TRP A 249 9.07 -3.24 11.96
C TRP A 249 7.86 -2.34 11.71
N GLU A 250 6.67 -2.91 11.66
CA GLU A 250 5.41 -2.16 11.56
C GLU A 250 4.90 -1.86 12.97
N LYS A 251 4.32 -0.68 13.13
CA LYS A 251 3.57 -0.35 14.34
C LYS A 251 2.07 -0.60 14.10
N LYS A 252 1.34 -0.76 15.17
CA LYS A 252 -0.12 -0.69 15.11
C LYS A 252 -0.54 0.74 14.74
N MET A 253 -1.69 0.87 14.10
CA MET A 253 -2.23 2.15 13.63
C MET A 253 -3.14 2.84 14.67
N ASP A 254 -3.20 2.31 15.87
CA ASP A 254 -3.92 2.84 17.03
C ASP A 254 -3.19 4.00 17.72
#